data_9b75c733d722eda59910ee4aedb6d731
#
_entry.id   9b75c733d722eda59910ee4aedb6d731
#
_cell.length_a   1.000
_cell.length_b   1.000
_cell.length_c   1.000
_cell.angle_alpha   90.00
_cell.angle_beta   90.00
_cell.angle_gamma   90.00
#
_symmetry.space_group_name_H-M   'P 1'
#
loop_
_entity.id
_entity.type
_entity.pdbx_description
1 polymer ?
#
loop_
_entity_poly.entity_id
_entity_poly.type
_entity_poly.pdbx_seq_one_letter_code
_entity_poly.pdbx_strand_id
1 'polypeptide(L)'
;MKNRICKFISVISVAPLISLFVLTAIYLHDRSVFGGVLWYGISIVFLTILPISAYLLEHLLPAYKTQGRKGERKLAFVMCIAGYVLGTIAGFLFHAPQGIQLLFVSYLVSGGLLALINSLIKFKASGHACGVAGPCVALIYFFGIKTWYVILLLIPVFWARIAMGRHTFKELISGAAIGMAGTLITILVFLHF
;
A
#
# COMPACT_ATOMS: atom_id res chain seq x y z
N MET A 1 -27.41 -4.41 -6.44
CA MET A 1 -26.75 -3.22 -5.85
C MET A 1 -25.57 -3.58 -4.94
N LYS A 2 -25.71 -4.41 -3.92
CA LYS A 2 -24.63 -4.80 -2.97
C LYS A 2 -23.32 -5.21 -3.65
N ASN A 3 -23.35 -6.09 -4.65
CA ASN A 3 -22.15 -6.54 -5.37
C ASN A 3 -21.41 -5.43 -6.14
N ARG A 4 -22.14 -4.42 -6.66
CA ARG A 4 -21.51 -3.30 -7.37
C ARG A 4 -20.75 -2.39 -6.40
N ILE A 5 -21.34 -2.09 -5.24
CA ILE A 5 -20.72 -1.29 -4.18
C ILE A 5 -19.47 -1.99 -3.64
N CYS A 6 -19.55 -3.29 -3.34
CA CYS A 6 -18.39 -4.04 -2.87
C CYS A 6 -17.24 -4.07 -3.89
N LYS A 7 -17.57 -4.23 -5.20
CA LYS A 7 -16.55 -4.14 -6.26
C LYS A 7 -15.91 -2.76 -6.33
N PHE A 8 -16.70 -1.70 -6.26
CA PHE A 8 -16.21 -0.33 -6.28
C PHE A 8 -15.26 -0.07 -5.11
N ILE A 9 -15.69 -0.40 -3.87
CA ILE A 9 -14.83 -0.26 -2.68
C ILE A 9 -13.54 -1.08 -2.84
N SER A 10 -13.64 -2.31 -3.36
CA SER A 10 -12.46 -3.16 -3.57
C SER A 10 -11.49 -2.60 -4.61
N VAL A 11 -11.98 -1.90 -5.63
CA VAL A 11 -11.13 -1.25 -6.65
C VAL A 11 -10.44 -0.03 -6.06
N ILE A 12 -11.16 0.87 -5.40
CA ILE A 12 -10.58 2.08 -4.85
C ILE A 12 -9.65 1.83 -3.65
N SER A 13 -9.80 0.67 -2.98
CA SER A 13 -8.97 0.28 -1.84
C SER A 13 -7.75 -0.59 -2.20
N VAL A 14 -7.39 -0.70 -3.49
CA VAL A 14 -6.11 -1.30 -3.85
C VAL A 14 -4.95 -0.41 -3.38
N ALA A 15 -3.87 -1.03 -2.91
CA ALA A 15 -2.74 -0.30 -2.35
C ALA A 15 -2.22 0.86 -3.22
N PRO A 16 -2.10 0.74 -4.57
CA PRO A 16 -1.65 1.84 -5.41
C PRO A 16 -2.59 3.06 -5.44
N LEU A 17 -3.91 2.85 -5.39
CA LEU A 17 -4.86 3.98 -5.35
C LEU A 17 -4.89 4.65 -3.98
N ILE A 18 -4.76 3.87 -2.92
CA ILE A 18 -4.60 4.40 -1.57
C ILE A 18 -3.29 5.19 -1.46
N SER A 19 -2.19 4.69 -2.05
CA SER A 19 -0.93 5.44 -2.06
C SER A 19 -1.05 6.77 -2.78
N LEU A 20 -1.72 6.81 -3.94
CA LEU A 20 -1.98 8.06 -4.66
C LEU A 20 -2.73 9.07 -3.79
N PHE A 21 -3.81 8.62 -3.14
CA PHE A 21 -4.59 9.46 -2.25
C PHE A 21 -3.75 10.00 -1.09
N VAL A 22 -3.00 9.12 -0.42
CA VAL A 22 -2.17 9.49 0.75
C VAL A 22 -1.03 10.42 0.36
N LEU A 23 -0.29 10.12 -0.73
CA LEU A 23 0.77 10.99 -1.24
C LEU A 23 0.25 12.39 -1.57
N THR A 24 -0.92 12.45 -2.25
CA THR A 24 -1.54 13.72 -2.61
C THR A 24 -2.01 14.48 -1.37
N ALA A 25 -2.63 13.80 -0.41
CA ALA A 25 -3.09 14.41 0.82
C ALA A 25 -1.91 15.01 1.62
N ILE A 26 -0.81 14.26 1.78
CA ILE A 26 0.39 14.74 2.47
C ILE A 26 1.00 15.92 1.69
N TYR A 27 1.12 15.84 0.36
CA TYR A 27 1.67 16.92 -0.47
C TYR A 27 0.87 18.22 -0.39
N LEU A 28 -0.45 18.12 -0.32
CA LEU A 28 -1.33 19.29 -0.17
C LEU A 28 -1.28 19.86 1.25
N HIS A 29 -1.06 19.03 2.26
CA HIS A 29 -0.95 19.44 3.66
C HIS A 29 0.41 20.08 3.95
N ASP A 30 1.48 19.43 3.55
CA ASP A 30 2.85 19.90 3.76
C ASP A 30 3.77 19.47 2.60
N ARG A 31 4.08 20.43 1.73
CA ARG A 31 4.98 20.20 0.58
C ARG A 31 6.42 19.97 0.99
N SER A 32 6.82 20.40 2.17
CA SER A 32 8.20 20.23 2.66
C SER A 32 8.58 18.77 2.84
N VAL A 33 7.61 17.91 3.16
CA VAL A 33 7.77 16.45 3.25
C VAL A 33 8.37 15.86 1.97
N PHE A 34 8.04 16.47 0.82
CA PHE A 34 8.52 16.03 -0.50
C PHE A 34 9.73 16.82 -1.01
N GLY A 35 10.08 17.95 -0.37
CA GLY A 35 11.14 18.84 -0.86
C GLY A 35 10.90 19.41 -2.25
N GLY A 36 9.71 19.19 -2.83
CA GLY A 36 9.32 19.71 -4.14
C GLY A 36 8.47 18.74 -4.97
N VAL A 37 8.01 19.22 -6.13
CA VAL A 37 7.13 18.46 -7.04
C VAL A 37 7.81 17.23 -7.65
N LEU A 38 9.14 17.26 -7.79
CA LEU A 38 9.90 16.16 -8.38
C LEU A 38 9.75 14.87 -7.56
N TRP A 39 10.02 14.92 -6.25
CA TRP A 39 9.89 13.75 -5.39
C TRP A 39 8.45 13.30 -5.20
N TYR A 40 7.50 14.23 -5.24
CA TYR A 40 6.08 13.89 -5.29
C TYR A 40 5.77 13.06 -6.56
N GLY A 41 6.23 13.51 -7.72
CA GLY A 41 6.06 12.77 -8.99
C GLY A 41 6.74 11.41 -8.98
N ILE A 42 7.99 11.32 -8.50
CA ILE A 42 8.74 10.07 -8.36
C ILE A 42 7.99 9.09 -7.44
N SER A 43 7.44 9.58 -6.33
CA SER A 43 6.66 8.74 -5.40
C SER A 43 5.40 8.18 -6.07
N ILE A 44 4.69 8.98 -6.85
CA ILE A 44 3.54 8.50 -7.64
C ILE A 44 3.97 7.44 -8.66
N VAL A 45 5.11 7.62 -9.34
CA VAL A 45 5.59 6.62 -10.30
C VAL A 45 5.81 5.27 -9.61
N PHE A 46 6.55 5.24 -8.50
CA PHE A 46 6.93 3.98 -7.86
C PHE A 46 5.81 3.35 -7.02
N LEU A 47 5.00 4.15 -6.31
CA LEU A 47 3.97 3.63 -5.40
C LEU A 47 2.60 3.49 -6.05
N THR A 48 2.38 4.11 -7.22
CA THR A 48 1.07 4.11 -7.89
C THR A 48 1.16 3.60 -9.33
N ILE A 49 1.88 4.30 -10.23
CA ILE A 49 1.86 4.00 -11.66
C ILE A 49 2.46 2.62 -11.94
N LEU A 50 3.65 2.34 -11.41
CA LEU A 50 4.32 1.07 -11.61
C LEU A 50 3.48 -0.12 -11.08
N PRO A 51 2.92 -0.10 -9.87
CA PRO A 51 2.00 -1.15 -9.42
C PRO A 51 0.72 -1.28 -10.25
N ILE A 52 0.11 -0.17 -10.69
CA ILE A 52 -1.11 -0.21 -11.51
C ILE A 52 -0.82 -0.77 -12.92
N SER A 53 0.37 -0.55 -13.46
CA SER A 53 0.74 -1.07 -14.77
C SER A 53 0.64 -2.60 -14.87
N ALA A 54 0.67 -3.31 -13.73
CA ALA A 54 0.46 -4.75 -13.68
C ALA A 54 -0.85 -5.19 -14.33
N TYR A 55 -1.92 -4.40 -14.19
CA TYR A 55 -3.23 -4.72 -14.76
C TYR A 55 -3.27 -4.62 -16.29
N LEU A 56 -2.40 -3.76 -16.87
CA LEU A 56 -2.22 -3.67 -18.31
C LEU A 56 -1.26 -4.75 -18.81
N LEU A 57 -0.15 -4.95 -18.11
CA LEU A 57 0.88 -5.92 -18.46
C LEU A 57 0.41 -7.38 -18.37
N GLU A 58 -0.55 -7.69 -17.49
CA GLU A 58 -1.12 -9.03 -17.36
C GLU A 58 -1.71 -9.51 -18.69
N HIS A 59 -2.35 -8.62 -19.43
CA HIS A 59 -2.90 -8.94 -20.75
C HIS A 59 -1.83 -9.22 -21.82
N LEU A 60 -0.63 -8.64 -21.66
CA LEU A 60 0.49 -8.78 -22.58
C LEU A 60 1.41 -9.95 -22.26
N LEU A 61 1.36 -10.46 -21.02
CA LEU A 61 2.23 -11.52 -20.52
C LEU A 61 1.49 -12.87 -20.48
N PRO A 62 1.73 -13.79 -21.44
CA PRO A 62 1.00 -15.07 -21.51
C PRO A 62 1.07 -15.89 -20.20
N ALA A 63 2.23 -15.87 -19.53
CA ALA A 63 2.45 -16.60 -18.28
C ALA A 63 1.50 -16.18 -17.12
N TYR A 64 0.99 -14.95 -17.15
CA TYR A 64 0.05 -14.44 -16.16
C TYR A 64 -1.39 -14.46 -16.69
N LYS A 65 -1.61 -14.13 -17.97
CA LYS A 65 -2.91 -14.13 -18.62
C LYS A 65 -3.59 -15.50 -18.53
N THR A 66 -2.86 -16.60 -18.75
CA THR A 66 -3.41 -17.97 -18.66
C THR A 66 -3.85 -18.36 -17.25
N GLN A 67 -3.34 -17.70 -16.21
CA GLN A 67 -3.72 -17.95 -14.83
C GLN A 67 -4.95 -17.10 -14.40
N GLY A 68 -5.47 -16.24 -15.28
CA GLY A 68 -6.60 -15.35 -15.00
C GLY A 68 -6.36 -14.54 -13.73
N ARG A 69 -7.36 -14.41 -12.88
CA ARG A 69 -7.31 -13.59 -11.67
C ARG A 69 -6.18 -13.93 -10.68
N LYS A 70 -5.67 -15.16 -10.70
CA LYS A 70 -4.53 -15.54 -9.86
C LYS A 70 -3.24 -14.94 -10.40
N GLY A 71 -3.07 -14.94 -11.71
CA GLY A 71 -1.96 -14.31 -12.41
C GLY A 71 -1.95 -12.79 -12.23
N GLU A 72 -3.11 -12.14 -12.45
CA GLU A 72 -3.31 -10.70 -12.19
C GLU A 72 -2.83 -10.28 -10.80
N ARG A 73 -3.30 -10.99 -9.76
CA ARG A 73 -2.91 -10.70 -8.37
C ARG A 73 -1.43 -10.94 -8.10
N LYS A 74 -0.85 -11.98 -8.70
CA LYS A 74 0.58 -12.29 -8.56
C LYS A 74 1.43 -11.19 -9.20
N LEU A 75 1.08 -10.79 -10.43
CA LEU A 75 1.81 -9.73 -11.12
C LEU A 75 1.66 -8.39 -10.40
N ALA A 76 0.44 -8.01 -9.97
CA ALA A 76 0.23 -6.80 -9.20
C ALA A 76 1.06 -6.76 -7.91
N PHE A 77 1.18 -7.90 -7.21
CA PHE A 77 2.00 -7.98 -6.01
C PHE A 77 3.49 -7.84 -6.33
N VAL A 78 4.00 -8.49 -7.38
CA VAL A 78 5.40 -8.36 -7.83
C VAL A 78 5.72 -6.92 -8.20
N MET A 79 4.83 -6.25 -8.95
CA MET A 79 5.02 -4.86 -9.37
C MET A 79 4.96 -3.89 -8.18
N CYS A 80 4.13 -4.17 -7.17
CA CYS A 80 4.15 -3.41 -5.91
C CYS A 80 5.50 -3.52 -5.22
N ILE A 81 6.00 -4.74 -5.00
CA ILE A 81 7.31 -4.95 -4.33
C ILE A 81 8.43 -4.31 -5.15
N ALA A 82 8.43 -4.48 -6.48
CA ALA A 82 9.42 -3.82 -7.35
C ALA A 82 9.39 -2.29 -7.18
N GLY A 83 8.21 -1.68 -7.17
CA GLY A 83 8.04 -0.24 -6.95
C GLY A 83 8.57 0.20 -5.58
N TYR A 84 8.28 -0.57 -4.53
CA TYR A 84 8.75 -0.27 -3.17
C TYR A 84 10.28 -0.37 -3.05
N VAL A 85 10.89 -1.40 -3.64
CA VAL A 85 12.34 -1.59 -3.66
C VAL A 85 13.02 -0.48 -4.46
N LEU A 86 12.58 -0.25 -5.70
CA LEU A 86 13.17 0.76 -6.58
C LEU A 86 12.99 2.17 -6.01
N GLY A 87 11.81 2.49 -5.47
CA GLY A 87 11.55 3.77 -4.80
C GLY A 87 12.46 3.97 -3.58
N THR A 88 12.64 2.92 -2.76
CA THR A 88 13.54 2.98 -1.60
C THR A 88 14.99 3.20 -2.05
N ILE A 89 15.48 2.43 -3.03
CA ILE A 89 16.84 2.59 -3.57
C ILE A 89 17.03 4.00 -4.11
N ALA A 90 16.10 4.48 -4.94
CA ALA A 90 16.16 5.84 -5.48
C ALA A 90 16.15 6.91 -4.37
N GLY A 91 15.29 6.74 -3.35
CA GLY A 91 15.19 7.66 -2.23
C GLY A 91 16.50 7.81 -1.45
N PHE A 92 17.21 6.72 -1.18
CA PHE A 92 18.51 6.78 -0.49
C PHE A 92 19.64 7.22 -1.42
N LEU A 93 19.70 6.71 -2.64
CA LEU A 93 20.77 7.00 -3.60
C LEU A 93 20.79 8.49 -3.99
N PHE A 94 19.63 9.09 -4.18
CA PHE A 94 19.50 10.49 -4.59
C PHE A 94 19.13 11.43 -3.44
N HIS A 95 19.34 11.02 -2.20
CA HIS A 95 19.13 11.83 -0.99
C HIS A 95 17.75 12.51 -0.94
N ALA A 96 16.68 11.72 -1.16
CA ALA A 96 15.31 12.20 -1.03
C ALA A 96 15.08 12.78 0.38
N PRO A 97 14.14 13.74 0.53
CA PRO A 97 13.71 14.18 1.84
C PRO A 97 13.32 13.02 2.75
N GLN A 98 13.61 13.15 4.05
CA GLN A 98 13.38 12.09 5.04
C GLN A 98 11.95 11.57 5.04
N GLY A 99 10.96 12.47 4.84
CA GLY A 99 9.55 12.04 4.76
C GLY A 99 9.26 11.09 3.59
N ILE A 100 9.94 11.27 2.44
CA ILE A 100 9.83 10.37 1.28
C ILE A 100 10.53 9.05 1.54
N GLN A 101 11.73 9.08 2.13
CA GLN A 101 12.44 7.85 2.52
C GLN A 101 11.59 7.03 3.50
N LEU A 102 11.00 7.68 4.50
CA LEU A 102 10.08 7.05 5.46
C LEU A 102 8.89 6.39 4.74
N LEU A 103 8.26 7.07 3.79
CA LEU A 103 7.13 6.52 3.04
C LEU A 103 7.56 5.28 2.24
N PHE A 104 8.64 5.35 1.45
CA PHE A 104 9.11 4.20 0.67
C PHE A 104 9.46 3.00 1.55
N VAL A 105 10.19 3.24 2.65
CA VAL A 105 10.57 2.17 3.59
C VAL A 105 9.33 1.59 4.28
N SER A 106 8.33 2.40 4.65
CA SER A 106 7.08 1.92 5.24
C SER A 106 6.33 0.96 4.31
N TYR A 107 6.23 1.30 3.02
CA TYR A 107 5.61 0.42 2.02
C TYR A 107 6.43 -0.85 1.80
N LEU A 108 7.77 -0.73 1.75
CA LEU A 108 8.66 -1.88 1.58
C LEU A 108 8.59 -2.84 2.77
N VAL A 109 8.67 -2.33 4.00
CA VAL A 109 8.60 -3.13 5.22
C VAL A 109 7.23 -3.80 5.34
N SER A 110 6.14 -3.06 5.17
CA SER A 110 4.78 -3.61 5.26
C SER A 110 4.52 -4.65 4.17
N GLY A 111 4.92 -4.38 2.92
CA GLY A 111 4.80 -5.31 1.80
C GLY A 111 5.68 -6.54 1.96
N GLY A 112 6.91 -6.37 2.44
CA GLY A 112 7.85 -7.45 2.74
C GLY A 112 7.36 -8.37 3.85
N LEU A 113 6.87 -7.82 4.96
CA LEU A 113 6.26 -8.58 6.05
C LEU A 113 5.04 -9.37 5.57
N LEU A 114 4.18 -8.74 4.75
CA LEU A 114 3.02 -9.39 4.16
C LEU A 114 3.44 -10.56 3.26
N ALA A 115 4.48 -10.36 2.42
CA ALA A 115 5.04 -11.40 1.58
C ALA A 115 5.56 -12.57 2.40
N LEU A 116 6.36 -12.27 3.43
CA LEU A 116 7.00 -13.25 4.30
C LEU A 116 5.95 -14.12 5.02
N ILE A 117 4.96 -13.49 5.65
CA ILE A 117 3.90 -14.19 6.37
C ILE A 117 3.07 -15.07 5.43
N ASN A 118 2.70 -14.54 4.25
CA ASN A 118 1.91 -15.29 3.30
C ASN A 118 2.67 -16.46 2.66
N SER A 119 3.99 -16.33 2.47
CA SER A 119 4.82 -17.39 1.86
C SER A 119 5.29 -18.44 2.85
N LEU A 120 5.84 -18.02 4.00
CA LEU A 120 6.44 -18.94 4.98
C LEU A 120 5.38 -19.61 5.86
N ILE A 121 4.42 -18.84 6.37
CA ILE A 121 3.39 -19.36 7.28
C ILE A 121 2.20 -19.93 6.48
N LYS A 122 2.19 -19.72 5.15
CA LYS A 122 1.07 -20.08 4.25
C LYS A 122 -0.28 -19.50 4.71
N PHE A 123 -0.22 -18.40 5.45
CA PHE A 123 -1.39 -17.67 5.94
C PHE A 123 -1.76 -16.58 4.93
N LYS A 124 -3.04 -16.52 4.55
CA LYS A 124 -3.52 -15.61 3.50
C LYS A 124 -3.90 -14.23 4.07
N ALA A 125 -2.95 -13.52 4.70
CA ALA A 125 -3.19 -12.16 5.15
C ALA A 125 -3.61 -11.23 4.00
N SER A 126 -4.51 -10.27 4.28
CA SER A 126 -5.13 -9.44 3.26
C SER A 126 -4.23 -8.27 2.84
N GLY A 127 -3.79 -8.26 1.56
CA GLY A 127 -3.05 -7.14 0.98
C GLY A 127 -3.86 -5.84 0.93
N HIS A 128 -5.20 -5.90 0.74
CA HIS A 128 -6.04 -4.70 0.79
C HIS A 128 -6.07 -4.09 2.20
N ALA A 129 -6.24 -4.91 3.23
CA ALA A 129 -6.24 -4.42 4.60
C ALA A 129 -4.87 -3.84 5.00
N CYS A 130 -3.77 -4.51 4.62
CA CYS A 130 -2.41 -4.00 4.79
C CYS A 130 -2.19 -2.67 4.06
N GLY A 131 -2.56 -2.61 2.78
CA GLY A 131 -2.38 -1.43 1.92
C GLY A 131 -3.29 -0.24 2.26
N VAL A 132 -4.25 -0.38 3.17
CA VAL A 132 -5.03 0.73 3.74
C VAL A 132 -4.53 1.07 5.14
N ALA A 133 -4.27 0.07 5.98
CA ALA A 133 -3.92 0.27 7.39
C ALA A 133 -2.56 0.95 7.57
N GLY A 134 -1.53 0.55 6.83
CA GLY A 134 -0.22 1.20 6.86
C GLY A 134 -0.29 2.69 6.49
N PRO A 135 -0.84 3.04 5.32
CA PRO A 135 -1.08 4.43 4.93
C PRO A 135 -1.92 5.25 5.92
N CYS A 136 -2.90 4.66 6.62
CA CYS A 136 -3.61 5.35 7.70
C CYS A 136 -2.66 5.75 8.84
N VAL A 137 -1.72 4.87 9.23
CA VAL A 137 -0.70 5.21 10.25
C VAL A 137 0.22 6.33 9.75
N ALA A 138 0.63 6.29 8.47
CA ALA A 138 1.42 7.38 7.87
C ALA A 138 0.65 8.71 7.88
N LEU A 139 -0.64 8.71 7.53
CA LEU A 139 -1.47 9.92 7.63
C LEU A 139 -1.53 10.47 9.07
N ILE A 140 -1.73 9.60 10.07
CA ILE A 140 -1.75 10.01 11.48
C ILE A 140 -0.40 10.64 11.88
N TYR A 141 0.71 10.09 11.39
CA TYR A 141 2.03 10.64 11.66
C TYR A 141 2.23 12.05 11.07
N PHE A 142 1.88 12.25 9.78
CA PHE A 142 2.08 13.53 9.10
C PHE A 142 1.05 14.61 9.47
N PHE A 143 -0.18 14.21 9.79
CA PHE A 143 -1.28 15.16 10.11
C PHE A 143 -1.51 15.32 11.62
N GLY A 144 -0.88 14.48 12.42
CA GLY A 144 -1.04 14.44 13.86
C GLY A 144 -2.14 13.49 14.34
N ILE A 145 -2.08 13.15 15.64
CA ILE A 145 -2.94 12.13 16.27
C ILE A 145 -4.44 12.44 16.16
N LYS A 146 -4.83 13.70 16.02
CA LYS A 146 -6.24 14.10 15.85
C LYS A 146 -6.90 13.47 14.62
N THR A 147 -6.12 13.01 13.64
CA THR A 147 -6.61 12.34 12.42
C THR A 147 -6.78 10.82 12.57
N TRP A 148 -6.74 10.29 13.79
CA TRP A 148 -6.89 8.86 14.09
C TRP A 148 -8.11 8.21 13.41
N TYR A 149 -9.17 8.97 13.16
CA TYR A 149 -10.41 8.50 12.53
C TYR A 149 -10.23 7.97 11.10
N VAL A 150 -9.10 8.26 10.44
CA VAL A 150 -8.80 7.69 9.12
C VAL A 150 -8.72 6.16 9.15
N ILE A 151 -8.46 5.56 10.32
CA ILE A 151 -8.49 4.10 10.52
C ILE A 151 -9.88 3.52 10.24
N LEU A 152 -10.95 4.32 10.38
CA LEU A 152 -12.32 3.89 10.08
C LEU A 152 -12.52 3.53 8.60
N LEU A 153 -11.61 3.95 7.71
CA LEU A 153 -11.57 3.49 6.31
C LEU A 153 -11.41 1.97 6.16
N LEU A 154 -10.91 1.29 7.20
CA LEU A 154 -10.86 -0.17 7.22
C LEU A 154 -12.24 -0.82 7.27
N ILE A 155 -13.25 -0.17 7.85
CA ILE A 155 -14.60 -0.71 8.01
C ILE A 155 -15.23 -1.07 6.65
N PRO A 156 -15.36 -0.12 5.69
CA PRO A 156 -15.93 -0.44 4.38
C PRO A 156 -15.06 -1.45 3.60
N VAL A 157 -13.72 -1.40 3.78
CA VAL A 157 -12.83 -2.38 3.15
C VAL A 157 -13.09 -3.79 3.69
N PHE A 158 -13.16 -3.96 5.00
CA PHE A 158 -13.45 -5.25 5.63
C PHE A 158 -14.81 -5.79 5.18
N TRP A 159 -15.84 -4.94 5.26
CA TRP A 159 -17.17 -5.30 4.80
C TRP A 159 -17.18 -5.77 3.34
N ALA A 160 -16.57 -5.03 2.43
CA ALA A 160 -16.54 -5.37 1.03
C ALA A 160 -15.79 -6.69 0.77
N ARG A 161 -14.67 -6.93 1.47
CA ARG A 161 -13.87 -8.15 1.27
C ARG A 161 -14.56 -9.40 1.83
N ILE A 162 -15.27 -9.28 2.95
CA ILE A 162 -16.08 -10.35 3.53
C ILE A 162 -17.31 -10.62 2.65
N ALA A 163 -18.04 -9.57 2.28
CA ALA A 163 -19.26 -9.69 1.46
C ALA A 163 -19.01 -10.32 0.08
N MET A 164 -17.79 -10.17 -0.47
CA MET A 164 -17.37 -10.81 -1.72
C MET A 164 -16.78 -12.22 -1.52
N GLY A 165 -16.72 -12.75 -0.31
CA GLY A 165 -16.10 -14.05 -0.01
C GLY A 165 -14.60 -14.11 -0.33
N ARG A 166 -13.89 -12.98 -0.27
CA ARG A 166 -12.47 -12.90 -0.67
C ARG A 166 -11.52 -13.18 0.48
N HIS A 167 -11.90 -12.78 1.69
CA HIS A 167 -11.14 -12.93 2.91
C HIS A 167 -12.05 -13.21 4.10
N THR A 168 -11.52 -13.94 5.07
CA THR A 168 -12.08 -14.08 6.41
C THR A 168 -11.73 -12.85 7.26
N PHE A 169 -12.45 -12.66 8.35
CA PHE A 169 -12.16 -11.56 9.28
C PHE A 169 -10.74 -11.66 9.88
N LYS A 170 -10.27 -12.88 10.19
CA LYS A 170 -8.89 -13.12 10.67
C LYS A 170 -7.84 -12.69 9.66
N GLU A 171 -8.03 -13.01 8.35
CA GLU A 171 -7.12 -12.60 7.28
C GLU A 171 -7.06 -11.07 7.12
N LEU A 172 -8.18 -10.37 7.34
CA LEU A 172 -8.27 -8.92 7.27
C LEU A 172 -7.57 -8.25 8.46
N ILE A 173 -7.85 -8.70 9.69
CA ILE A 173 -7.18 -8.17 10.89
C ILE A 173 -5.67 -8.38 10.79
N SER A 174 -5.22 -9.56 10.38
CA SER A 174 -3.79 -9.84 10.24
C SER A 174 -3.15 -8.95 9.18
N GLY A 175 -3.82 -8.73 8.04
CA GLY A 175 -3.33 -7.79 7.03
C GLY A 175 -3.24 -6.36 7.56
N ALA A 176 -4.25 -5.89 8.28
CA ALA A 176 -4.24 -4.57 8.90
C ALA A 176 -3.12 -4.43 9.95
N ALA A 177 -2.97 -5.41 10.84
CA ALA A 177 -1.91 -5.43 11.84
C ALA A 177 -0.50 -5.38 11.21
N ILE A 178 -0.27 -6.12 10.12
CA ILE A 178 1.00 -6.09 9.38
C ILE A 178 1.27 -4.69 8.81
N GLY A 179 0.26 -4.06 8.17
CA GLY A 179 0.41 -2.72 7.61
C GLY A 179 0.69 -1.68 8.69
N MET A 180 -0.07 -1.70 9.79
CA MET A 180 0.14 -0.79 10.93
C MET A 180 1.51 -1.00 11.56
N ALA A 181 1.88 -2.23 11.88
CA ALA A 181 3.15 -2.56 12.53
C ALA A 181 4.34 -2.18 11.65
N GLY A 182 4.32 -2.52 10.35
CA GLY A 182 5.40 -2.19 9.43
C GLY A 182 5.62 -0.68 9.30
N THR A 183 4.54 0.11 9.19
CA THR A 183 4.64 1.57 9.15
C THR A 183 5.09 2.15 10.48
N LEU A 184 4.54 1.67 11.60
CA LEU A 184 4.91 2.16 12.94
C LEU A 184 6.38 1.87 13.25
N ILE A 185 6.87 0.66 12.97
CA ILE A 185 8.29 0.30 13.15
C ILE A 185 9.18 1.24 12.33
N THR A 186 8.80 1.50 11.07
CA THR A 186 9.56 2.43 10.22
C THR A 186 9.59 3.84 10.82
N ILE A 187 8.45 4.36 11.28
CA ILE A 187 8.38 5.68 11.93
C ILE A 187 9.30 5.71 13.15
N LEU A 188 9.23 4.72 14.03
CA LEU A 188 10.07 4.65 15.22
C LEU A 188 11.57 4.62 14.88
N VAL A 189 11.97 3.89 13.84
CA VAL A 189 13.36 3.88 13.36
C VAL A 189 13.75 5.28 12.87
N PHE A 190 12.94 5.94 12.04
CA PHE A 190 13.26 7.26 11.51
C PHE A 190 13.22 8.40 12.55
N LEU A 191 12.58 8.20 13.70
CA LEU A 191 12.60 9.15 14.81
C LEU A 191 13.87 9.04 15.66
N HIS A 192 14.59 7.91 15.58
CA HIS A 192 15.81 7.67 16.37
C HIS A 192 17.10 7.98 15.59
N PHE A 193 17.01 8.19 14.29
CA PHE A 193 18.10 8.56 13.41
C PHE A 193 17.86 9.93 12.75
#